data_1112ab4bc559443156ff9a250e580577
#
_entry.id   1112ab4bc559443156ff9a250e580577
#
_cell.length_a   1.000
_cell.length_b   1.000
_cell.length_c   1.000
_cell.angle_alpha   90.00
_cell.angle_beta   90.00
_cell.angle_gamma   90.00
#
_symmetry.space_group_name_H-M   'P 1'
#
loop_
_entity.id
_entity.type
_entity.pdbx_description
1 polymer ?
#
loop_
_entity_poly.entity_id
_entity_poly.type
_entity_poly.pdbx_seq_one_letter_code
_entity_poly.pdbx_strand_id
1 'polypeptide(L)'
;MKLAYCNQQGELFEHPTLAPLGSSGGELWEVLEEDLLPLPPGATLTALPGRWAVGMTPDGEARQADGWAVGALLPAGYLRLLVPAGIADDEKRLPLFGYTAVCFKDGQLMAAALKIDSGDRWAPAYFNLPELDSLIQKKKKQHPDNRLVEHLAHCAKEYQCFTAQNLFYQRWEAALPVSSRCNASCVGCISLQSSDCCPSPQARIDFTPSLEEMVELAACHLEQGTEPMVSGGQGCEGDPLLEADLWAEAIREIRKRTARGKINLNTNGGDTKGLEKVVRAGLDAVRVGLVSLNPKLYAAYHRPSYDFADVLASLKLAAEGGAYTSINLLTFPGITDREGELACLIEAVKKTRLRQLQLRNLNIDPLVMEGFLPYVEGEALGFKEFLERLHNACPELEICGWSR
;
A
#
# COMPACT_ATOMS: atom_id res chain seq x y z
N MET A 1 -29.53 -2.37 -8.49
CA MET A 1 -28.14 -2.60 -8.85
C MET A 1 -28.02 -3.75 -9.83
N LYS A 2 -27.07 -3.69 -10.77
CA LYS A 2 -26.84 -4.70 -11.80
C LYS A 2 -25.36 -5.07 -11.88
N LEU A 3 -25.08 -6.35 -12.14
CA LEU A 3 -23.73 -6.85 -12.32
C LEU A 3 -23.06 -6.13 -13.51
N ALA A 4 -21.82 -5.66 -13.31
CA ALA A 4 -20.95 -5.18 -14.37
C ALA A 4 -20.07 -6.36 -14.85
N TYR A 5 -20.00 -6.59 -16.15
CA TYR A 5 -19.15 -7.60 -16.77
C TYR A 5 -18.66 -7.11 -18.13
N CYS A 6 -17.68 -7.79 -18.71
CA CYS A 6 -17.19 -7.45 -20.03
C CYS A 6 -17.07 -8.68 -20.94
N ASN A 7 -17.13 -8.44 -22.26
CA ASN A 7 -16.81 -9.47 -23.24
C ASN A 7 -15.28 -9.66 -23.40
N GLN A 8 -14.87 -10.58 -24.26
CA GLN A 8 -13.45 -10.85 -24.53
C GLN A 8 -12.71 -9.70 -25.24
N GLN A 9 -13.43 -8.74 -25.81
CA GLN A 9 -12.89 -7.53 -26.40
C GLN A 9 -12.69 -6.41 -25.36
N GLY A 10 -13.14 -6.63 -24.11
CA GLY A 10 -13.07 -5.64 -23.03
C GLY A 10 -14.22 -4.61 -23.06
N GLU A 11 -15.24 -4.83 -23.85
CA GLU A 11 -16.43 -3.98 -23.85
C GLU A 11 -17.28 -4.25 -22.61
N LEU A 12 -17.63 -3.19 -21.89
CA LEU A 12 -18.35 -3.22 -20.62
C LEU A 12 -19.87 -3.28 -20.83
N PHE A 13 -20.53 -4.14 -20.07
CA PHE A 13 -21.98 -4.35 -20.10
C PHE A 13 -22.59 -4.34 -18.70
N GLU A 14 -23.84 -3.88 -18.64
CA GLU A 14 -24.75 -4.06 -17.51
C GLU A 14 -25.56 -5.34 -17.73
N HIS A 15 -25.51 -6.27 -16.76
CA HIS A 15 -26.27 -7.51 -16.90
C HIS A 15 -27.78 -7.26 -16.69
N PRO A 16 -28.64 -7.81 -17.56
CA PRO A 16 -30.07 -7.48 -17.52
C PRO A 16 -30.79 -7.91 -16.23
N THR A 17 -30.37 -9.01 -15.62
CA THR A 17 -31.08 -9.63 -14.49
C THR A 17 -30.25 -9.91 -13.26
N LEU A 18 -28.92 -10.15 -13.39
CA LEU A 18 -28.08 -10.50 -12.24
C LEU A 18 -27.75 -9.26 -11.40
N ALA A 19 -27.93 -9.41 -10.07
CA ALA A 19 -27.44 -8.45 -9.10
C ALA A 19 -25.93 -8.63 -8.86
N PRO A 20 -25.19 -7.56 -8.45
CA PRO A 20 -23.75 -7.67 -8.22
C PRO A 20 -23.43 -8.49 -6.99
N LEU A 21 -22.37 -9.32 -7.10
CA LEU A 21 -21.69 -9.97 -5.99
C LEU A 21 -20.24 -9.49 -5.94
N GLY A 22 -19.70 -9.45 -4.75
CA GLY A 22 -18.27 -9.34 -4.49
C GLY A 22 -17.74 -10.59 -3.82
N SER A 23 -16.45 -10.64 -3.53
CA SER A 23 -15.84 -11.71 -2.74
C SER A 23 -15.05 -11.14 -1.56
N SER A 24 -15.12 -11.85 -0.44
CA SER A 24 -14.39 -11.56 0.79
C SER A 24 -13.89 -12.87 1.39
N GLY A 25 -12.58 -13.08 1.48
CA GLY A 25 -12.00 -14.30 2.02
C GLY A 25 -12.39 -15.58 1.26
N GLY A 26 -12.59 -15.50 -0.06
CA GLY A 26 -13.02 -16.63 -0.90
C GLY A 26 -14.53 -16.89 -0.90
N GLU A 27 -15.30 -16.21 -0.03
CA GLU A 27 -16.75 -16.32 0.03
C GLU A 27 -17.42 -15.25 -0.84
N LEU A 28 -18.59 -15.58 -1.40
CA LEU A 28 -19.41 -14.62 -2.13
C LEU A 28 -20.23 -13.76 -1.16
N TRP A 29 -20.14 -12.46 -1.35
CA TRP A 29 -20.85 -11.46 -0.53
C TRP A 29 -21.75 -10.60 -1.42
N GLU A 30 -22.92 -10.25 -0.90
CA GLU A 30 -23.79 -9.27 -1.56
C GLU A 30 -23.12 -7.90 -1.52
N VAL A 31 -23.20 -7.19 -2.64
CA VAL A 31 -22.80 -5.78 -2.70
C VAL A 31 -23.97 -4.95 -2.18
N LEU A 32 -23.82 -4.37 -1.00
CA LEU A 32 -24.86 -3.53 -0.40
C LEU A 32 -24.82 -2.11 -0.99
N GLU A 33 -25.97 -1.48 -1.07
CA GLU A 33 -26.07 -0.11 -1.62
C GLU A 33 -25.26 0.90 -0.81
N GLU A 34 -25.19 0.73 0.49
CA GLU A 34 -24.44 1.55 1.44
C GLU A 34 -22.92 1.39 1.33
N ASP A 35 -22.45 0.33 0.65
CA ASP A 35 -21.02 0.08 0.39
C ASP A 35 -20.54 0.73 -0.90
N LEU A 36 -21.45 1.30 -1.65
CA LEU A 36 -21.17 1.86 -2.96
C LEU A 36 -20.91 3.36 -2.90
N LEU A 37 -19.92 3.76 -3.67
CA LEU A 37 -19.73 5.16 -4.05
C LEU A 37 -19.55 5.25 -5.57
N PRO A 38 -19.87 6.42 -6.18
CA PRO A 38 -19.56 6.64 -7.58
C PRO A 38 -18.10 6.34 -7.87
N LEU A 39 -17.80 5.74 -9.03
CA LEU A 39 -16.42 5.41 -9.38
C LEU A 39 -15.52 6.64 -9.21
N PRO A 40 -14.50 6.59 -8.31
CA PRO A 40 -13.71 7.78 -7.99
C PRO A 40 -12.94 8.32 -9.19
N PRO A 41 -12.77 9.65 -9.31
CA PRO A 41 -11.88 10.23 -10.30
C PRO A 41 -10.46 9.66 -10.19
N GLY A 42 -9.91 9.19 -11.30
CA GLY A 42 -8.61 8.53 -11.34
C GLY A 42 -8.64 7.03 -11.05
N ALA A 43 -9.81 6.44 -10.80
CA ALA A 43 -9.95 4.98 -10.79
C ALA A 43 -9.81 4.44 -12.22
N THR A 44 -9.21 3.24 -12.34
CA THR A 44 -9.03 2.56 -13.62
C THR A 44 -9.84 1.28 -13.65
N LEU A 45 -10.77 1.17 -14.60
CA LEU A 45 -11.49 -0.07 -14.86
C LEU A 45 -10.59 -1.08 -15.56
N THR A 46 -10.72 -2.34 -15.18
CA THR A 46 -9.94 -3.43 -15.75
C THR A 46 -10.82 -4.67 -15.93
N ALA A 47 -10.79 -5.23 -17.13
CA ALA A 47 -11.28 -6.58 -17.38
C ALA A 47 -10.36 -7.59 -16.69
N LEU A 48 -10.91 -8.68 -16.19
CA LEU A 48 -10.17 -9.75 -15.51
C LEU A 48 -10.21 -11.03 -16.35
N PRO A 49 -9.33 -11.15 -17.36
CA PRO A 49 -9.33 -12.30 -18.25
C PRO A 49 -9.17 -13.62 -17.50
N GLY A 50 -9.99 -14.62 -17.85
CA GLY A 50 -10.00 -15.92 -17.16
C GLY A 50 -10.69 -15.90 -15.78
N ARG A 51 -11.40 -14.82 -15.43
CA ARG A 51 -12.28 -14.72 -14.27
C ARG A 51 -13.71 -14.43 -14.75
N TRP A 52 -14.52 -15.47 -14.85
CA TRP A 52 -15.93 -15.32 -15.26
C TRP A 52 -16.74 -14.60 -14.19
N ALA A 53 -17.42 -13.56 -14.59
CA ALA A 53 -18.21 -12.75 -13.65
C ALA A 53 -19.32 -13.58 -13.00
N VAL A 54 -19.56 -13.34 -11.71
CA VAL A 54 -20.60 -14.00 -10.93
C VAL A 54 -21.55 -12.93 -10.35
N GLY A 55 -22.83 -13.15 -10.52
CA GLY A 55 -23.88 -12.32 -9.93
C GLY A 55 -24.96 -13.17 -9.32
N MET A 56 -25.89 -12.54 -8.60
CA MET A 56 -27.01 -13.19 -7.93
C MET A 56 -28.28 -13.08 -8.77
N THR A 57 -28.96 -14.19 -8.95
CA THR A 57 -30.28 -14.25 -9.60
C THR A 57 -31.36 -13.64 -8.70
N PRO A 58 -32.56 -13.29 -9.22
CA PRO A 58 -33.66 -12.85 -8.39
C PRO A 58 -34.13 -13.88 -7.36
N ASP A 59 -33.81 -15.15 -7.57
CA ASP A 59 -34.15 -16.27 -6.67
C ASP A 59 -33.08 -16.49 -5.59
N GLY A 60 -32.04 -15.66 -5.55
CA GLY A 60 -30.96 -15.70 -4.55
C GLY A 60 -29.85 -16.72 -4.84
N GLU A 61 -29.76 -17.24 -6.06
CA GLU A 61 -28.70 -18.17 -6.46
C GLU A 61 -27.52 -17.43 -7.12
N ALA A 62 -26.30 -17.82 -6.79
CA ALA A 62 -25.11 -17.34 -7.49
C ALA A 62 -25.04 -17.96 -8.90
N ARG A 63 -24.86 -17.15 -9.92
CA ARG A 63 -24.79 -17.58 -11.31
C ARG A 63 -23.65 -16.88 -12.07
N GLN A 64 -22.93 -17.66 -12.84
CA GLN A 64 -21.92 -17.18 -13.78
C GLN A 64 -22.61 -16.42 -14.94
N ALA A 65 -22.07 -15.24 -15.28
CA ALA A 65 -22.43 -14.49 -16.48
C ALA A 65 -21.60 -14.96 -17.69
N ASP A 66 -22.09 -14.63 -18.89
CA ASP A 66 -21.39 -14.91 -20.14
C ASP A 66 -20.37 -13.80 -20.45
N GLY A 67 -19.39 -13.65 -19.59
CA GLY A 67 -18.32 -12.67 -19.73
C GLY A 67 -17.39 -12.59 -18.52
N TRP A 68 -16.31 -11.85 -18.67
CA TRP A 68 -15.32 -11.71 -17.62
C TRP A 68 -15.76 -10.72 -16.53
N ALA A 69 -15.30 -10.96 -15.33
CA ALA A 69 -15.43 -10.01 -14.23
C ALA A 69 -14.70 -8.71 -14.55
N VAL A 70 -15.23 -7.62 -14.01
CA VAL A 70 -14.63 -6.28 -14.11
C VAL A 70 -14.38 -5.78 -12.70
N GLY A 71 -13.24 -5.15 -12.50
CA GLY A 71 -12.89 -4.48 -11.28
C GLY A 71 -12.37 -3.08 -11.51
N ALA A 72 -12.21 -2.31 -10.44
CA ALA A 72 -11.59 -1.01 -10.51
C ALA A 72 -10.38 -0.93 -9.57
N LEU A 73 -9.25 -0.44 -10.10
CA LEU A 73 -8.13 0.00 -9.27
C LEU A 73 -8.49 1.36 -8.68
N LEU A 74 -8.54 1.43 -7.37
CA LEU A 74 -8.90 2.65 -6.64
C LEU A 74 -7.70 3.60 -6.52
N PRO A 75 -7.92 4.92 -6.62
CA PRO A 75 -6.87 5.88 -6.30
C PRO A 75 -6.54 5.87 -4.80
N ALA A 76 -5.46 6.53 -4.44
CA ALA A 76 -5.08 6.73 -3.05
C ALA A 76 -6.19 7.38 -2.23
N GLY A 77 -6.31 6.97 -0.97
CA GLY A 77 -7.35 7.48 -0.06
C GLY A 77 -8.68 6.72 -0.10
N TYR A 78 -8.74 5.64 -0.88
CA TYR A 78 -9.91 4.75 -0.93
C TYR A 78 -9.55 3.32 -0.54
N LEU A 79 -10.36 2.74 0.34
CA LEU A 79 -10.25 1.35 0.78
C LEU A 79 -11.22 0.47 -0.01
N ARG A 80 -10.72 -0.64 -0.53
CA ARG A 80 -11.50 -1.69 -1.16
C ARG A 80 -12.31 -2.46 -0.10
N LEU A 81 -13.62 -2.58 -0.30
CA LEU A 81 -14.50 -3.33 0.61
C LEU A 81 -14.67 -4.79 0.18
N LEU A 82 -14.75 -5.03 -1.12
CA LEU A 82 -14.91 -6.36 -1.70
C LEU A 82 -14.03 -6.49 -2.94
N VAL A 83 -13.50 -7.68 -3.20
CA VAL A 83 -12.90 -8.00 -4.49
C VAL A 83 -13.97 -8.39 -5.51
N PRO A 84 -13.75 -8.24 -6.84
CA PRO A 84 -14.70 -8.69 -7.84
C PRO A 84 -14.98 -10.19 -7.71
N ALA A 85 -16.25 -10.57 -7.65
CA ALA A 85 -16.63 -11.98 -7.67
C ALA A 85 -16.38 -12.58 -9.05
N GLY A 86 -15.66 -13.71 -9.09
CA GLY A 86 -15.37 -14.36 -10.36
C GLY A 86 -14.94 -15.81 -10.19
N ILE A 87 -15.36 -16.67 -11.12
CA ILE A 87 -14.91 -18.04 -11.22
C ILE A 87 -13.70 -18.10 -12.16
N ALA A 88 -12.60 -18.65 -11.67
CA ALA A 88 -11.39 -18.84 -12.47
C ALA A 88 -11.55 -19.99 -13.45
N ASP A 89 -11.10 -19.80 -14.71
CA ASP A 89 -11.05 -20.86 -15.72
C ASP A 89 -10.01 -21.94 -15.39
N ASP A 90 -8.92 -21.51 -14.76
CA ASP A 90 -7.79 -22.35 -14.37
C ASP A 90 -7.16 -21.81 -13.08
N GLU A 91 -6.11 -22.45 -12.61
CA GLU A 91 -5.32 -21.97 -11.46
C GLU A 91 -4.40 -20.80 -11.81
N LYS A 92 -4.52 -20.20 -12.98
CA LYS A 92 -3.70 -19.07 -13.40
C LYS A 92 -3.96 -17.87 -12.53
N ARG A 93 -2.90 -17.37 -11.94
CA ARG A 93 -2.90 -16.21 -11.07
C ARG A 93 -2.66 -14.95 -11.88
N LEU A 94 -3.40 -13.89 -11.54
CA LEU A 94 -3.22 -12.59 -12.16
C LEU A 94 -2.17 -11.81 -11.37
N PRO A 95 -1.22 -11.16 -12.05
CA PRO A 95 -0.26 -10.29 -11.35
C PRO A 95 -0.97 -9.04 -10.83
N LEU A 96 -0.52 -8.51 -9.70
CA LEU A 96 -0.97 -7.22 -9.16
C LEU A 96 -2.49 -7.03 -9.10
N PHE A 97 -3.19 -7.97 -8.50
CA PHE A 97 -4.65 -7.89 -8.35
C PHE A 97 -5.01 -6.92 -7.21
N GLY A 98 -5.26 -5.65 -7.54
CA GLY A 98 -5.65 -4.60 -6.58
C GLY A 98 -7.09 -4.09 -6.75
N TYR A 99 -7.95 -4.85 -7.42
CA TYR A 99 -9.24 -4.37 -7.89
C TYR A 99 -10.35 -4.52 -6.84
N THR A 100 -11.23 -3.51 -6.77
CA THR A 100 -12.49 -3.58 -6.03
C THR A 100 -13.62 -4.02 -6.95
N ALA A 101 -14.67 -4.60 -6.37
CA ALA A 101 -15.90 -4.92 -7.07
C ALA A 101 -16.58 -3.65 -7.57
N VAL A 102 -17.14 -3.72 -8.78
CA VAL A 102 -17.91 -2.64 -9.41
C VAL A 102 -19.27 -3.15 -9.90
N CYS A 103 -20.24 -2.26 -9.96
CA CYS A 103 -21.57 -2.56 -10.46
C CYS A 103 -22.21 -1.34 -11.12
N PHE A 104 -23.32 -1.55 -11.80
CA PHE A 104 -24.19 -0.48 -12.26
C PHE A 104 -25.32 -0.21 -11.25
N LYS A 105 -25.57 1.07 -10.97
CA LYS A 105 -26.74 1.56 -10.26
C LYS A 105 -27.30 2.74 -11.07
N ASP A 106 -28.54 2.60 -11.53
CA ASP A 106 -29.24 3.61 -12.34
C ASP A 106 -28.43 4.10 -13.56
N GLY A 107 -27.73 3.16 -14.23
CA GLY A 107 -26.87 3.41 -15.38
C GLY A 107 -25.50 4.03 -15.04
N GLN A 108 -25.20 4.27 -13.76
CA GLN A 108 -23.92 4.80 -13.31
C GLN A 108 -23.02 3.67 -12.74
N LEU A 109 -21.75 3.71 -13.07
CA LEU A 109 -20.75 2.83 -12.46
C LEU A 109 -20.45 3.24 -11.02
N MET A 110 -20.55 2.25 -10.13
CA MET A 110 -20.30 2.36 -8.71
C MET A 110 -19.19 1.39 -8.31
N ALA A 111 -18.44 1.72 -7.27
CA ALA A 111 -17.39 0.88 -6.69
C ALA A 111 -17.72 0.51 -5.25
N ALA A 112 -17.48 -0.74 -4.87
CA ALA A 112 -17.56 -1.20 -3.49
C ALA A 112 -16.32 -0.72 -2.72
N ALA A 113 -16.39 0.48 -2.18
CA ALA A 113 -15.24 1.17 -1.58
C ALA A 113 -15.65 2.16 -0.50
N LEU A 114 -14.70 2.48 0.37
CA LEU A 114 -14.82 3.50 1.39
C LEU A 114 -13.75 4.57 1.19
N LYS A 115 -14.14 5.85 1.19
CA LYS A 115 -13.18 6.95 1.23
C LYS A 115 -12.67 7.12 2.66
N ILE A 116 -11.36 6.92 2.87
CA ILE A 116 -10.71 6.97 4.19
C ILE A 116 -9.88 8.24 4.41
N ASP A 117 -9.46 8.92 3.33
CA ASP A 117 -8.77 10.20 3.42
C ASP A 117 -9.70 11.36 3.09
N SER A 118 -9.63 12.41 3.89
CA SER A 118 -10.34 13.67 3.62
C SER A 118 -9.60 14.56 2.61
N GLY A 119 -8.28 14.37 2.46
CA GLY A 119 -7.42 15.14 1.55
C GLY A 119 -7.27 14.48 0.18
N ASP A 120 -6.81 15.26 -0.78
CA ASP A 120 -6.59 14.84 -2.16
C ASP A 120 -5.11 14.90 -2.60
N ARG A 121 -4.18 15.15 -1.63
CA ARG A 121 -2.72 15.31 -1.88
C ARG A 121 -2.15 14.21 -2.78
N TRP A 122 -2.67 12.98 -2.68
CA TRP A 122 -2.26 11.83 -3.46
C TRP A 122 -3.19 11.52 -4.64
N ALA A 123 -4.08 12.45 -5.00
CA ALA A 123 -4.95 12.27 -6.16
C ALA A 123 -4.12 12.22 -7.45
N PRO A 124 -4.43 11.30 -8.38
CA PRO A 124 -3.69 11.14 -9.64
C PRO A 124 -3.53 12.42 -10.46
N ALA A 125 -4.48 13.36 -10.33
CA ALA A 125 -4.46 14.64 -11.02
C ALA A 125 -3.24 15.54 -10.68
N TYR A 126 -2.57 15.28 -9.57
CA TYR A 126 -1.37 16.02 -9.16
C TYR A 126 -0.07 15.40 -9.70
N PHE A 127 -0.14 14.29 -10.41
CA PHE A 127 1.03 13.54 -10.86
C PHE A 127 1.04 13.37 -12.38
N ASN A 128 2.18 12.97 -12.92
CA ASN A 128 2.39 12.83 -14.37
C ASN A 128 2.12 14.13 -15.16
N LEU A 129 2.44 15.26 -14.54
CA LEU A 129 2.23 16.58 -15.13
C LEU A 129 3.22 16.82 -16.28
N PRO A 130 2.85 17.64 -17.29
CA PRO A 130 3.70 17.89 -18.48
C PRO A 130 5.09 18.41 -18.18
N GLU A 131 5.29 19.15 -17.07
CA GLU A 131 6.58 19.70 -16.66
C GLU A 131 7.55 18.69 -16.06
N LEU A 132 7.13 17.46 -15.74
CA LEU A 132 7.95 16.47 -15.05
C LEU A 132 9.31 16.24 -15.74
N ASP A 133 9.31 16.06 -17.05
CA ASP A 133 10.55 15.83 -17.81
C ASP A 133 11.53 17.00 -17.69
N SER A 134 11.03 18.22 -17.75
CA SER A 134 11.88 19.42 -17.62
C SER A 134 12.48 19.54 -16.21
N LEU A 135 11.70 19.19 -15.18
CA LEU A 135 12.14 19.18 -13.77
C LEU A 135 13.19 18.10 -13.51
N ILE A 136 13.01 16.92 -14.09
CA ILE A 136 14.01 15.84 -14.06
C ILE A 136 15.33 16.31 -14.69
N GLN A 137 15.29 16.87 -15.89
CA GLN A 137 16.50 17.36 -16.57
C GLN A 137 17.19 18.48 -15.77
N LYS A 138 16.42 19.37 -15.15
CA LYS A 138 16.96 20.40 -14.25
C LYS A 138 17.69 19.78 -13.06
N LYS A 139 17.07 18.81 -12.39
CA LYS A 139 17.65 18.12 -11.21
C LYS A 139 18.92 17.36 -11.59
N LYS A 140 18.94 16.64 -12.73
CA LYS A 140 20.15 15.97 -13.26
C LYS A 140 21.31 16.93 -13.51
N LYS A 141 21.03 18.12 -14.03
CA LYS A 141 22.06 19.17 -14.24
C LYS A 141 22.60 19.75 -12.93
N GLN A 142 21.75 19.84 -11.90
CA GLN A 142 22.15 20.32 -10.57
C GLN A 142 23.00 19.31 -9.80
N HIS A 143 22.78 18.01 -10.03
CA HIS A 143 23.40 16.90 -9.33
C HIS A 143 23.90 15.83 -10.33
N PRO A 144 24.90 16.17 -11.18
CA PRO A 144 25.30 15.34 -12.34
C PRO A 144 25.88 13.98 -11.92
N ASP A 145 26.51 13.91 -10.76
CA ASP A 145 27.19 12.70 -10.27
C ASP A 145 26.36 11.91 -9.24
N ASN A 146 25.12 12.34 -8.98
CA ASN A 146 24.25 11.71 -7.98
C ASN A 146 23.40 10.60 -8.61
N ARG A 147 23.75 9.34 -8.34
CA ARG A 147 23.09 8.15 -8.88
C ARG A 147 21.63 8.02 -8.44
N LEU A 148 21.27 8.55 -7.25
CA LEU A 148 19.88 8.55 -6.79
C LEU A 148 18.98 9.38 -7.70
N VAL A 149 19.48 10.46 -8.30
CA VAL A 149 18.71 11.27 -9.26
C VAL A 149 18.35 10.45 -10.49
N GLU A 150 19.29 9.66 -11.03
CA GLU A 150 19.03 8.77 -12.18
C GLU A 150 18.02 7.68 -11.83
N HIS A 151 18.22 7.00 -10.68
CA HIS A 151 17.30 5.97 -10.20
C HIS A 151 15.89 6.52 -9.99
N LEU A 152 15.75 7.66 -9.31
CA LEU A 152 14.45 8.28 -9.05
C LEU A 152 13.80 8.86 -10.31
N ALA A 153 14.59 9.33 -11.28
CA ALA A 153 14.07 9.73 -12.58
C ALA A 153 13.44 8.53 -13.32
N HIS A 154 14.09 7.37 -13.30
CA HIS A 154 13.52 6.13 -13.83
C HIS A 154 12.23 5.76 -13.09
N CYS A 155 12.23 5.73 -11.75
CA CYS A 155 11.02 5.45 -10.97
C CYS A 155 9.87 6.41 -11.26
N ALA A 156 10.18 7.71 -11.42
CA ALA A 156 9.18 8.74 -11.70
C ALA A 156 8.53 8.60 -13.07
N LYS A 157 9.30 8.18 -14.08
CA LYS A 157 8.84 8.09 -15.48
C LYS A 157 8.26 6.73 -15.82
N GLU A 158 9.02 5.66 -15.57
CA GLU A 158 8.65 4.31 -16.00
C GLU A 158 7.61 3.67 -15.06
N TYR A 159 7.79 3.86 -13.74
CA TYR A 159 6.85 3.31 -12.74
C TYR A 159 5.79 4.33 -12.29
N GLN A 160 5.86 5.57 -12.77
CA GLN A 160 4.96 6.66 -12.37
C GLN A 160 4.86 6.81 -10.85
N CYS A 161 5.96 6.56 -10.15
CA CYS A 161 6.04 6.55 -8.70
C CYS A 161 5.84 7.96 -8.12
N PHE A 162 4.78 8.18 -7.36
CA PHE A 162 4.39 9.48 -6.82
C PHE A 162 5.44 10.06 -5.87
N THR A 163 6.06 9.23 -5.02
CA THR A 163 7.11 9.69 -4.11
C THR A 163 8.41 10.08 -4.86
N ALA A 164 8.71 9.39 -5.97
CA ALA A 164 9.80 9.79 -6.83
C ALA A 164 9.49 11.11 -7.57
N GLN A 165 8.26 11.28 -8.08
CA GLN A 165 7.84 12.54 -8.72
C GLN A 165 7.86 13.73 -7.75
N ASN A 166 7.48 13.51 -6.47
CA ASN A 166 7.51 14.55 -5.45
C ASN A 166 8.92 15.14 -5.22
N LEU A 167 9.98 14.34 -5.39
CA LEU A 167 11.35 14.87 -5.36
C LEU A 167 11.56 15.95 -6.44
N PHE A 168 11.07 15.69 -7.65
CA PHE A 168 11.25 16.62 -8.79
C PHE A 168 10.30 17.82 -8.70
N TYR A 169 9.07 17.61 -8.23
CA TYR A 169 8.11 18.68 -7.96
C TYR A 169 8.46 19.51 -6.72
N GLN A 170 9.42 19.06 -5.89
CA GLN A 170 9.82 19.68 -4.62
C GLN A 170 8.64 19.92 -3.68
N ARG A 171 7.91 18.83 -3.38
CA ARG A 171 6.75 18.85 -2.48
C ARG A 171 6.58 17.53 -1.76
N TRP A 172 5.93 17.59 -0.61
CA TRP A 172 5.44 16.44 0.16
C TRP A 172 6.49 15.36 0.41
N GLU A 173 6.07 14.09 0.44
CA GLU A 173 6.94 12.95 0.69
C GLU A 173 7.72 12.56 -0.56
N ALA A 174 9.04 12.75 -0.52
CA ALA A 174 9.98 12.32 -1.56
C ALA A 174 10.71 11.04 -1.17
N ALA A 175 10.95 10.17 -2.14
CA ALA A 175 11.70 8.93 -1.97
C ALA A 175 13.20 9.19 -1.77
N LEU A 176 13.82 8.40 -0.86
CA LEU A 176 15.27 8.35 -0.65
C LEU A 176 15.70 6.88 -0.45
N PRO A 177 15.75 6.06 -1.52
CA PRO A 177 16.07 4.64 -1.41
C PRO A 177 17.56 4.41 -1.16
N VAL A 178 17.89 3.42 -0.33
CA VAL A 178 19.29 3.15 0.07
C VAL A 178 19.69 1.68 0.04
N SER A 179 18.74 0.75 0.21
CA SER A 179 19.09 -0.66 0.43
C SER A 179 18.66 -1.56 -0.72
N SER A 180 19.63 -2.27 -1.31
CA SER A 180 19.35 -3.35 -2.26
C SER A 180 18.90 -4.65 -1.59
N ARG A 181 19.05 -4.78 -0.26
CA ARG A 181 18.82 -6.00 0.52
C ARG A 181 17.58 -5.88 1.42
N CYS A 182 16.97 -7.05 1.72
CA CYS A 182 15.89 -7.14 2.68
C CYS A 182 16.07 -8.40 3.53
N ASN A 183 15.66 -8.34 4.80
CA ASN A 183 15.63 -9.46 5.74
C ASN A 183 14.27 -10.18 5.79
N ALA A 184 13.40 -9.93 4.80
CA ALA A 184 12.15 -10.62 4.57
C ALA A 184 11.98 -10.99 3.09
N SER A 185 11.11 -11.97 2.80
CA SER A 185 10.77 -12.44 1.45
C SER A 185 9.27 -12.48 1.26
N CYS A 186 8.64 -11.31 1.35
CA CYS A 186 7.18 -11.16 1.32
C CYS A 186 6.59 -11.71 0.02
N VAL A 187 5.45 -12.42 0.13
CA VAL A 187 4.75 -13.02 -1.01
C VAL A 187 4.34 -11.99 -2.07
N GLY A 188 3.88 -10.82 -1.65
CA GLY A 188 3.49 -9.71 -2.53
C GLY A 188 4.55 -8.59 -2.62
N CYS A 189 5.85 -8.92 -2.56
CA CYS A 189 6.89 -7.90 -2.65
C CYS A 189 6.89 -7.22 -4.02
N ILE A 190 6.76 -5.90 -4.04
CA ILE A 190 6.65 -5.12 -5.29
C ILE A 190 7.97 -5.07 -6.08
N SER A 191 9.12 -5.23 -5.42
CA SER A 191 10.44 -5.14 -6.06
C SER A 191 11.19 -6.48 -6.18
N LEU A 192 10.63 -7.56 -5.64
CA LEU A 192 11.24 -8.88 -5.70
C LEU A 192 10.14 -9.95 -5.64
N GLN A 193 9.30 -10.04 -6.65
CA GLN A 193 8.35 -11.13 -6.79
C GLN A 193 9.04 -12.32 -7.44
N SER A 194 8.98 -13.48 -6.78
CA SER A 194 9.23 -14.77 -7.42
C SER A 194 7.97 -15.14 -8.21
N SER A 195 7.89 -14.75 -9.46
CA SER A 195 6.76 -15.05 -10.33
C SER A 195 7.26 -15.55 -11.65
N ASP A 196 6.82 -16.77 -12.02
CA ASP A 196 7.11 -17.34 -13.32
C ASP A 196 6.28 -16.68 -14.44
N CYS A 197 5.26 -15.87 -14.08
CA CYS A 197 4.32 -15.30 -15.06
C CYS A 197 4.58 -13.85 -15.41
N CYS A 198 5.24 -13.08 -14.57
CA CYS A 198 5.48 -11.66 -14.83
C CYS A 198 6.68 -11.11 -14.01
N PRO A 199 7.38 -10.11 -14.54
CA PRO A 199 8.44 -9.42 -13.77
C PRO A 199 7.86 -8.67 -12.56
N SER A 200 8.73 -8.34 -11.59
CA SER A 200 8.36 -7.45 -10.50
C SER A 200 7.91 -6.09 -11.06
N PRO A 201 6.87 -5.47 -10.45
CA PRO A 201 6.33 -4.18 -10.92
C PRO A 201 7.34 -3.04 -10.91
N GLN A 202 8.31 -3.12 -10.01
CA GLN A 202 9.41 -2.16 -9.88
C GLN A 202 10.72 -2.93 -9.75
N ALA A 203 11.79 -2.43 -10.38
CA ALA A 203 13.12 -2.93 -10.11
C ALA A 203 13.62 -2.39 -8.77
N ARG A 204 14.28 -3.26 -8.01
CA ARG A 204 14.97 -2.86 -6.79
C ARG A 204 16.26 -2.15 -7.14
N ILE A 205 16.60 -1.08 -6.37
CA ILE A 205 17.91 -0.42 -6.45
C ILE A 205 19.03 -1.45 -6.31
N ASP A 206 20.07 -1.36 -7.15
CA ASP A 206 21.18 -2.32 -7.23
C ASP A 206 22.49 -1.80 -6.61
N PHE A 207 22.43 -0.61 -6.03
CA PHE A 207 23.56 0.01 -5.32
C PHE A 207 23.13 0.58 -3.97
N THR A 208 24.09 0.79 -3.07
CA THR A 208 23.93 1.60 -1.87
C THR A 208 24.49 3.00 -2.19
N PRO A 209 23.70 4.09 -2.01
CA PRO A 209 24.19 5.44 -2.26
C PRO A 209 25.27 5.84 -1.24
N SER A 210 26.09 6.81 -1.60
CA SER A 210 27.01 7.44 -0.67
C SER A 210 26.26 8.35 0.31
N LEU A 211 26.88 8.65 1.44
CA LEU A 211 26.38 9.64 2.39
C LEU A 211 26.09 10.99 1.71
N GLU A 212 27.00 11.41 0.84
CA GLU A 212 26.89 12.69 0.13
C GLU A 212 25.69 12.71 -0.83
N GLU A 213 25.47 11.64 -1.61
CA GLU A 213 24.31 11.50 -2.49
C GLU A 213 22.99 11.62 -1.72
N MET A 214 22.90 10.99 -0.54
CA MET A 214 21.71 11.06 0.30
C MET A 214 21.49 12.47 0.87
N VAL A 215 22.53 13.04 1.48
CA VAL A 215 22.45 14.33 2.18
C VAL A 215 22.16 15.47 1.21
N GLU A 216 22.77 15.44 0.03
CA GLU A 216 22.55 16.45 -1.00
C GLU A 216 21.09 16.53 -1.44
N LEU A 217 20.47 15.38 -1.77
CA LEU A 217 19.09 15.34 -2.23
C LEU A 217 18.09 15.63 -1.09
N ALA A 218 18.31 15.00 0.07
CA ALA A 218 17.42 15.15 1.19
C ALA A 218 17.40 16.59 1.73
N ALA A 219 18.57 17.21 1.95
CA ALA A 219 18.63 18.58 2.43
C ALA A 219 17.98 19.55 1.43
N CYS A 220 18.29 19.42 0.14
CA CYS A 220 17.67 20.25 -0.90
C CYS A 220 16.14 20.15 -0.89
N HIS A 221 15.59 18.92 -0.81
CA HIS A 221 14.14 18.71 -0.77
C HIS A 221 13.52 19.29 0.50
N LEU A 222 14.12 19.06 1.66
CA LEU A 222 13.63 19.55 2.94
C LEU A 222 13.69 21.08 3.06
N GLU A 223 14.69 21.72 2.47
CA GLU A 223 14.83 23.19 2.48
C GLU A 223 13.84 23.89 1.57
N GLN A 224 13.66 23.36 0.36
CA GLN A 224 12.94 24.05 -0.72
C GLN A 224 11.50 23.55 -0.91
N GLY A 225 11.20 22.34 -0.42
CA GLY A 225 9.92 21.69 -0.66
C GLY A 225 8.74 22.34 0.08
N THR A 226 7.56 22.14 -0.47
CA THR A 226 6.29 22.48 0.19
C THR A 226 5.89 21.31 1.12
N GLU A 227 5.75 21.58 2.42
CA GLU A 227 5.48 20.57 3.45
C GLU A 227 6.34 19.30 3.28
N PRO A 228 7.69 19.47 3.26
CA PRO A 228 8.57 18.44 2.76
C PRO A 228 8.78 17.30 3.77
N MET A 229 8.84 16.08 3.24
CA MET A 229 9.28 14.87 3.94
C MET A 229 10.22 14.10 3.01
N VAL A 230 11.25 13.46 3.56
CA VAL A 230 12.03 12.45 2.85
C VAL A 230 11.84 11.09 3.51
N SER A 231 11.68 10.05 2.72
CA SER A 231 11.38 8.71 3.21
C SER A 231 12.23 7.63 2.55
N GLY A 232 12.94 6.85 3.36
CA GLY A 232 13.48 5.55 2.95
C GLY A 232 12.43 4.45 3.01
N GLY A 233 12.78 3.24 2.54
CA GLY A 233 11.88 2.09 2.54
C GLY A 233 10.79 2.18 1.47
N GLN A 234 11.17 2.58 0.28
CA GLN A 234 10.27 2.70 -0.85
C GLN A 234 10.08 1.37 -1.60
N GLY A 235 9.08 1.29 -2.47
CA GLY A 235 8.83 0.09 -3.27
C GLY A 235 9.99 -0.36 -4.15
N CYS A 236 10.89 0.54 -4.50
CA CYS A 236 12.07 0.28 -5.33
C CYS A 236 13.33 -0.10 -4.52
N GLU A 237 13.21 -0.47 -3.27
CA GLU A 237 14.34 -0.89 -2.43
C GLU A 237 13.99 -2.08 -1.53
N GLY A 238 14.98 -2.57 -0.79
CA GLY A 238 14.80 -3.54 0.29
C GLY A 238 14.39 -2.86 1.60
N ASP A 239 14.93 -3.34 2.73
CA ASP A 239 14.67 -2.71 4.03
C ASP A 239 15.79 -1.72 4.37
N PRO A 240 15.47 -0.43 4.63
CA PRO A 240 16.46 0.61 4.87
C PRO A 240 17.24 0.42 6.17
N LEU A 241 16.72 -0.32 7.16
CA LEU A 241 17.45 -0.59 8.41
C LEU A 241 18.65 -1.51 8.23
N LEU A 242 18.77 -2.22 7.10
CA LEU A 242 20.00 -2.94 6.77
C LEU A 242 21.17 -2.01 6.45
N GLU A 243 20.90 -0.72 6.28
CA GLU A 243 21.87 0.37 6.12
C GLU A 243 21.71 1.41 7.25
N ALA A 244 21.38 0.96 8.47
CA ALA A 244 21.04 1.84 9.60
C ALA A 244 22.18 2.78 10.02
N ASP A 245 23.44 2.36 9.88
CA ASP A 245 24.61 3.21 10.20
C ASP A 245 24.70 4.38 9.21
N LEU A 246 24.52 4.11 7.91
CA LEU A 246 24.48 5.13 6.87
C LEU A 246 23.31 6.10 7.08
N TRP A 247 22.11 5.57 7.41
CA TRP A 247 20.95 6.40 7.71
C TRP A 247 21.17 7.28 8.94
N ALA A 248 21.74 6.73 10.03
CA ALA A 248 22.02 7.50 11.24
C ALA A 248 23.01 8.64 10.97
N GLU A 249 24.02 8.42 10.13
CA GLU A 249 24.97 9.45 9.73
C GLU A 249 24.28 10.49 8.82
N ALA A 250 23.52 10.04 7.82
CA ALA A 250 22.78 10.92 6.91
C ALA A 250 21.80 11.82 7.66
N ILE A 251 21.05 11.30 8.63
CA ILE A 251 20.13 12.11 9.46
C ILE A 251 20.89 13.24 10.16
N ARG A 252 22.04 12.93 10.80
CA ARG A 252 22.85 13.95 11.49
C ARG A 252 23.35 15.01 10.52
N GLU A 253 23.86 14.61 9.35
CA GLU A 253 24.38 15.54 8.35
C GLU A 253 23.28 16.40 7.69
N ILE A 254 22.10 15.81 7.42
CA ILE A 254 20.92 16.53 6.95
C ILE A 254 20.51 17.58 7.99
N ARG A 255 20.45 17.21 9.28
CA ARG A 255 20.01 18.11 10.35
C ARG A 255 21.01 19.22 10.67
N LYS A 256 22.29 19.07 10.29
CA LYS A 256 23.24 20.19 10.32
C LYS A 256 22.93 21.24 9.23
N ARG A 257 22.34 20.84 8.10
CA ARG A 257 21.98 21.73 6.99
C ARG A 257 20.60 22.37 7.17
N THR A 258 19.62 21.59 7.62
CA THR A 258 18.24 22.07 7.75
C THR A 258 17.48 21.41 8.90
N ALA A 259 16.72 22.22 9.64
CA ALA A 259 15.75 21.74 10.64
C ALA A 259 14.33 21.56 10.06
N ARG A 260 14.12 21.93 8.78
CA ARG A 260 12.79 21.85 8.15
C ARG A 260 12.43 20.44 7.75
N GLY A 261 11.12 20.21 7.64
CA GLY A 261 10.53 18.97 7.14
C GLY A 261 10.75 17.78 8.05
N LYS A 262 10.33 16.61 7.59
CA LYS A 262 10.40 15.35 8.35
C LYS A 262 11.28 14.33 7.63
N ILE A 263 11.98 13.50 8.40
CA ILE A 263 12.71 12.32 7.93
C ILE A 263 11.95 11.11 8.43
N ASN A 264 11.50 10.25 7.51
CA ASN A 264 10.73 9.05 7.79
C ASN A 264 11.45 7.81 7.25
N LEU A 265 11.27 6.68 7.91
CA LEU A 265 11.65 5.37 7.38
C LEU A 265 10.44 4.45 7.32
N ASN A 266 10.19 3.87 6.14
CA ASN A 266 9.33 2.72 5.98
C ASN A 266 10.17 1.47 6.12
N THR A 267 9.82 0.56 7.02
CA THR A 267 10.59 -0.64 7.32
C THR A 267 9.67 -1.80 7.67
N ASN A 268 10.16 -3.00 7.62
CA ASN A 268 9.48 -4.17 8.19
C ASN A 268 9.59 -4.23 9.74
N GLY A 269 10.43 -3.38 10.33
CA GLY A 269 10.61 -3.28 11.77
C GLY A 269 11.41 -4.41 12.40
N GLY A 270 11.99 -5.31 11.60
CA GLY A 270 12.68 -6.50 12.12
C GLY A 270 14.09 -6.26 12.68
N ASP A 271 14.69 -5.09 12.45
CA ASP A 271 15.98 -4.72 13.04
C ASP A 271 15.80 -3.63 14.10
N THR A 272 15.47 -4.05 15.32
CA THR A 272 15.28 -3.15 16.45
C THR A 272 16.55 -2.36 16.81
N LYS A 273 17.74 -2.98 16.66
CA LYS A 273 19.01 -2.31 16.95
C LYS A 273 19.34 -1.25 15.89
N GLY A 274 19.09 -1.56 14.64
CA GLY A 274 19.22 -0.60 13.54
C GLY A 274 18.25 0.58 13.72
N LEU A 275 17.00 0.31 14.09
CA LEU A 275 16.03 1.35 14.37
C LEU A 275 16.43 2.23 15.56
N GLU A 276 16.98 1.66 16.64
CA GLU A 276 17.48 2.44 17.77
C GLU A 276 18.54 3.47 17.35
N LYS A 277 19.46 3.08 16.46
CA LYS A 277 20.50 3.99 15.94
C LYS A 277 19.92 5.20 15.22
N VAL A 278 18.96 4.96 14.32
CA VAL A 278 18.34 6.04 13.52
C VAL A 278 17.41 6.93 14.35
N VAL A 279 16.69 6.36 15.32
CA VAL A 279 15.87 7.14 16.27
C VAL A 279 16.78 8.05 17.13
N ARG A 280 17.89 7.52 17.66
CA ARG A 280 18.89 8.32 18.39
C ARG A 280 19.57 9.39 17.52
N ALA A 281 19.65 9.18 16.23
CA ALA A 281 20.18 10.17 15.29
C ALA A 281 19.22 11.32 14.99
N GLY A 282 17.93 11.20 15.38
CA GLY A 282 16.91 12.23 15.20
C GLY A 282 15.91 11.93 14.09
N LEU A 283 15.57 10.65 13.89
CA LEU A 283 14.47 10.24 13.00
C LEU A 283 13.13 10.82 13.52
N ASP A 284 12.36 11.47 12.65
CA ASP A 284 11.08 12.09 13.05
C ASP A 284 9.92 11.10 13.03
N ALA A 285 9.91 10.15 12.09
CA ALA A 285 8.82 9.20 11.94
C ALA A 285 9.29 7.83 11.46
N VAL A 286 8.57 6.79 11.86
CA VAL A 286 8.75 5.43 11.36
C VAL A 286 7.39 4.85 10.96
N ARG A 287 7.37 4.17 9.83
CA ARG A 287 6.20 3.47 9.31
C ARG A 287 6.54 2.01 9.10
N VAL A 288 5.90 1.13 9.86
CA VAL A 288 6.11 -0.32 9.74
C VAL A 288 5.11 -0.90 8.76
N GLY A 289 5.60 -1.51 7.67
CA GLY A 289 4.79 -2.16 6.65
C GLY A 289 4.50 -3.61 7.01
N LEU A 290 3.21 -3.99 7.08
CA LEU A 290 2.82 -5.37 7.38
C LEU A 290 1.41 -5.68 6.83
N VAL A 291 1.10 -6.99 6.73
CA VAL A 291 -0.22 -7.49 6.31
C VAL A 291 -1.09 -7.86 7.51
N SER A 292 -0.48 -8.16 8.65
CA SER A 292 -1.17 -8.63 9.84
C SER A 292 -0.31 -8.46 11.10
N LEU A 293 -0.97 -8.32 12.23
CA LEU A 293 -0.37 -8.36 13.57
C LEU A 293 -0.56 -9.73 14.27
N ASN A 294 -1.18 -10.68 13.60
CA ASN A 294 -1.18 -12.08 14.00
C ASN A 294 0.16 -12.71 13.61
N PRO A 295 0.94 -13.24 14.56
CA PRO A 295 2.29 -13.77 14.27
C PRO A 295 2.32 -14.88 13.21
N LYS A 296 1.28 -15.73 13.16
CA LYS A 296 1.19 -16.84 12.20
C LYS A 296 0.99 -16.31 10.77
N LEU A 297 0.03 -15.42 10.57
CA LEU A 297 -0.23 -14.81 9.26
C LEU A 297 0.94 -13.93 8.84
N TYR A 298 1.51 -13.13 9.76
CA TYR A 298 2.71 -12.35 9.53
C TYR A 298 3.85 -13.21 8.99
N ALA A 299 4.20 -14.29 9.70
CA ALA A 299 5.30 -15.18 9.30
C ALA A 299 5.04 -15.86 7.96
N ALA A 300 3.81 -16.32 7.71
CA ALA A 300 3.43 -16.97 6.45
C ALA A 300 3.57 -16.03 5.25
N TYR A 301 3.18 -14.77 5.39
CA TYR A 301 3.23 -13.80 4.31
C TYR A 301 4.60 -13.14 4.14
N HIS A 302 5.21 -12.64 5.24
CA HIS A 302 6.47 -11.88 5.18
C HIS A 302 7.70 -12.76 5.08
N ARG A 303 7.64 -14.03 5.52
CA ARG A 303 8.77 -14.98 5.53
C ARG A 303 10.06 -14.33 6.06
N PRO A 304 10.00 -13.77 7.28
CA PRO A 304 11.10 -12.99 7.85
C PRO A 304 12.27 -13.87 8.30
N SER A 305 13.48 -13.29 8.34
CA SER A 305 14.65 -13.89 8.99
C SER A 305 14.85 -13.37 10.43
N TYR A 306 13.84 -12.73 11.01
CA TYR A 306 13.77 -12.17 12.37
C TYR A 306 12.47 -12.60 13.05
N ASP A 307 12.36 -12.38 14.34
CA ASP A 307 11.15 -12.69 15.10
C ASP A 307 10.10 -11.58 15.00
N PHE A 308 8.82 -11.94 14.93
CA PHE A 308 7.73 -10.96 14.95
C PHE A 308 7.74 -10.08 16.21
N ALA A 309 8.26 -10.59 17.33
CA ALA A 309 8.43 -9.81 18.56
C ALA A 309 9.33 -8.58 18.36
N ASP A 310 10.32 -8.65 17.44
CA ASP A 310 11.19 -7.52 17.12
C ASP A 310 10.41 -6.37 16.48
N VAL A 311 9.38 -6.68 15.69
CA VAL A 311 8.52 -5.66 15.06
C VAL A 311 7.78 -4.84 16.10
N LEU A 312 7.19 -5.51 17.10
CA LEU A 312 6.49 -4.83 18.20
C LEU A 312 7.46 -4.06 19.11
N ALA A 313 8.64 -4.64 19.37
CA ALA A 313 9.71 -3.99 20.12
C ALA A 313 10.20 -2.72 19.41
N SER A 314 10.36 -2.78 18.08
CA SER A 314 10.74 -1.65 17.24
C SER A 314 9.73 -0.51 17.30
N LEU A 315 8.44 -0.81 17.16
CA LEU A 315 7.36 0.20 17.28
C LEU A 315 7.39 0.87 18.67
N LYS A 316 7.50 0.07 19.73
CA LYS A 316 7.57 0.58 21.10
C LYS A 316 8.79 1.46 21.32
N LEU A 317 9.96 0.99 20.90
CA LEU A 317 11.23 1.74 21.01
C LEU A 317 11.15 3.08 20.29
N ALA A 318 10.61 3.11 19.06
CA ALA A 318 10.45 4.33 18.29
C ALA A 318 9.52 5.33 18.99
N ALA A 319 8.39 4.87 19.52
CA ALA A 319 7.45 5.70 20.28
C ALA A 319 8.10 6.28 21.56
N GLU A 320 8.84 5.46 22.31
CA GLU A 320 9.58 5.88 23.51
C GLU A 320 10.71 6.86 23.18
N GLY A 321 11.33 6.72 22.01
CA GLY A 321 12.34 7.64 21.48
C GLY A 321 11.79 8.93 20.88
N GLY A 322 10.46 9.12 20.89
CA GLY A 322 9.80 10.35 20.44
C GLY A 322 9.47 10.40 18.94
N ALA A 323 9.78 9.35 18.18
CA ALA A 323 9.40 9.28 16.77
C ALA A 323 7.88 9.10 16.62
N TYR A 324 7.32 9.68 15.56
CA TYR A 324 5.92 9.45 15.19
C TYR A 324 5.78 8.04 14.59
N THR A 325 5.02 7.18 15.26
CA THR A 325 4.88 5.78 14.87
C THR A 325 3.62 5.53 14.06
N SER A 326 3.76 4.84 12.95
CA SER A 326 2.66 4.39 12.11
C SER A 326 2.84 2.96 11.61
N ILE A 327 1.71 2.32 11.32
CA ILE A 327 1.66 1.05 10.58
C ILE A 327 1.07 1.32 9.21
N ASN A 328 1.72 0.78 8.17
CA ASN A 328 1.15 0.63 6.85
C ASN A 328 0.56 -0.77 6.75
N LEU A 329 -0.74 -0.90 7.02
CA LEU A 329 -1.47 -2.17 7.00
C LEU A 329 -1.95 -2.44 5.57
N LEU A 330 -1.40 -3.50 4.97
CA LEU A 330 -1.79 -3.98 3.65
C LEU A 330 -3.07 -4.80 3.79
N THR A 331 -4.19 -4.21 3.41
CA THR A 331 -5.53 -4.75 3.67
C THR A 331 -6.02 -5.66 2.56
N PHE A 332 -6.69 -6.74 2.95
CA PHE A 332 -7.37 -7.65 2.03
C PHE A 332 -8.72 -8.09 2.61
N PRO A 333 -9.85 -7.89 1.87
CA PRO A 333 -11.18 -8.27 2.34
C PRO A 333 -11.28 -9.74 2.72
N GLY A 334 -11.88 -10.04 3.88
CA GLY A 334 -12.04 -11.39 4.41
C GLY A 334 -10.78 -11.99 5.04
N ILE A 335 -9.69 -11.23 5.09
CA ILE A 335 -8.46 -11.57 5.83
C ILE A 335 -8.23 -10.53 6.92
N THR A 336 -8.00 -9.27 6.54
CA THR A 336 -7.68 -8.18 7.49
C THR A 336 -8.84 -7.84 8.42
N ASP A 337 -10.05 -7.91 7.92
CA ASP A 337 -11.29 -7.53 8.61
C ASP A 337 -11.93 -8.66 9.41
N ARG A 338 -11.14 -9.67 9.83
CA ARG A 338 -11.61 -10.73 10.73
C ARG A 338 -11.46 -10.34 12.20
N GLU A 339 -12.31 -10.93 13.05
CA GLU A 339 -12.31 -10.66 14.50
C GLU A 339 -10.94 -10.90 15.15
N GLY A 340 -10.25 -11.99 14.79
CA GLY A 340 -8.93 -12.31 15.32
C GLY A 340 -7.87 -11.28 14.93
N GLU A 341 -7.91 -10.77 13.69
CA GLU A 341 -7.01 -9.72 13.21
C GLU A 341 -7.28 -8.38 13.91
N LEU A 342 -8.55 -8.03 14.12
CA LEU A 342 -8.95 -6.85 14.89
C LEU A 342 -8.44 -6.92 16.33
N ALA A 343 -8.57 -8.08 16.98
CA ALA A 343 -8.09 -8.28 18.36
C ALA A 343 -6.56 -8.10 18.44
N CYS A 344 -5.79 -8.71 17.52
CA CYS A 344 -4.34 -8.54 17.44
C CYS A 344 -3.94 -7.08 17.20
N LEU A 345 -4.66 -6.37 16.33
CA LEU A 345 -4.40 -4.96 16.04
C LEU A 345 -4.65 -4.08 17.27
N ILE A 346 -5.79 -4.23 17.94
CA ILE A 346 -6.13 -3.47 19.16
C ILE A 346 -5.06 -3.70 20.25
N GLU A 347 -4.63 -4.95 20.44
CA GLU A 347 -3.58 -5.29 21.41
C GLU A 347 -2.26 -4.60 21.06
N ALA A 348 -1.84 -4.65 19.80
CA ALA A 348 -0.61 -4.03 19.33
C ALA A 348 -0.65 -2.51 19.48
N VAL A 349 -1.76 -1.85 19.11
CA VAL A 349 -1.96 -0.40 19.27
C VAL A 349 -1.72 0.02 20.73
N LYS A 350 -2.33 -0.69 21.67
CA LYS A 350 -2.20 -0.40 23.11
C LYS A 350 -0.80 -0.66 23.64
N LYS A 351 -0.16 -1.76 23.22
CA LYS A 351 1.19 -2.14 23.67
C LYS A 351 2.29 -1.22 23.16
N THR A 352 2.17 -0.75 21.91
CA THR A 352 3.22 0.02 21.23
C THR A 352 2.98 1.53 21.27
N ARG A 353 1.82 2.00 21.75
CA ARG A 353 1.38 3.39 21.69
C ARG A 353 1.38 3.91 20.25
N LEU A 354 0.92 3.07 19.31
CA LEU A 354 0.82 3.41 17.91
C LEU A 354 -0.06 4.65 17.73
N ARG A 355 0.41 5.61 16.91
CA ARG A 355 -0.30 6.86 16.66
C ARG A 355 -1.16 6.82 15.41
N GLN A 356 -0.72 6.10 14.37
CA GLN A 356 -1.41 6.12 13.08
C GLN A 356 -1.46 4.73 12.45
N LEU A 357 -2.60 4.42 11.85
CA LEU A 357 -2.81 3.26 11.00
C LEU A 357 -3.12 3.73 9.57
N GLN A 358 -2.25 3.40 8.64
CA GLN A 358 -2.49 3.62 7.22
C GLN A 358 -3.02 2.34 6.59
N LEU A 359 -4.19 2.42 5.95
CA LEU A 359 -4.82 1.30 5.27
C LEU A 359 -4.48 1.35 3.78
N ARG A 360 -3.90 0.27 3.27
CA ARG A 360 -3.47 0.15 1.88
C ARG A 360 -4.04 -1.11 1.26
N ASN A 361 -4.69 -0.97 0.12
CA ASN A 361 -5.17 -2.14 -0.61
C ASN A 361 -3.99 -3.00 -1.05
N LEU A 362 -3.93 -4.24 -0.59
CA LEU A 362 -2.90 -5.20 -1.01
C LEU A 362 -3.18 -5.68 -2.43
N ASN A 363 -2.19 -5.50 -3.31
CA ASN A 363 -2.29 -5.89 -4.71
C ASN A 363 -1.78 -7.32 -4.92
N ILE A 364 -2.62 -8.30 -4.65
CA ILE A 364 -2.33 -9.73 -4.79
C ILE A 364 -3.58 -10.48 -5.22
N ASP A 365 -3.42 -11.53 -6.03
CA ASP A 365 -4.55 -12.34 -6.50
C ASP A 365 -5.27 -13.02 -5.33
N PRO A 366 -6.62 -12.98 -5.27
CA PRO A 366 -7.41 -13.66 -4.26
C PRO A 366 -7.05 -15.14 -4.08
N LEU A 367 -6.78 -15.88 -5.17
CA LEU A 367 -6.37 -17.28 -5.10
C LEU A 367 -5.05 -17.51 -4.33
N VAL A 368 -4.19 -16.47 -4.26
CA VAL A 368 -2.99 -16.53 -3.42
C VAL A 368 -3.36 -16.25 -1.97
N MET A 369 -4.22 -15.26 -1.72
CA MET A 369 -4.62 -14.86 -0.36
C MET A 369 -5.49 -15.90 0.33
N GLU A 370 -6.31 -16.64 -0.39
CA GLU A 370 -7.10 -17.76 0.15
C GLU A 370 -6.21 -18.80 0.85
N GLY A 371 -4.99 -19.01 0.37
CA GLY A 371 -4.00 -19.87 1.00
C GLY A 371 -3.58 -19.45 2.42
N PHE A 372 -3.87 -18.21 2.84
CA PHE A 372 -3.56 -17.69 4.19
C PHE A 372 -4.74 -17.77 5.17
N LEU A 373 -5.95 -18.14 4.71
CA LEU A 373 -7.13 -18.27 5.56
C LEU A 373 -6.92 -19.16 6.80
N PRO A 374 -6.15 -20.28 6.73
CA PRO A 374 -5.89 -21.10 7.91
C PRO A 374 -5.15 -20.41 9.06
N TYR A 375 -4.57 -19.24 8.80
CA TYR A 375 -3.81 -18.46 9.78
C TYR A 375 -4.63 -17.35 10.46
N VAL A 376 -5.88 -17.11 10.03
CA VAL A 376 -6.79 -16.11 10.59
C VAL A 376 -7.96 -16.76 11.29
N GLU A 377 -8.36 -16.18 12.42
CA GLU A 377 -9.44 -16.70 13.27
C GLU A 377 -10.65 -15.75 13.27
N GLY A 378 -11.82 -16.28 13.60
CA GLY A 378 -13.06 -15.52 13.72
C GLY A 378 -13.76 -15.29 12.37
N GLU A 379 -14.91 -14.64 12.44
CA GLU A 379 -15.71 -14.29 11.27
C GLU A 379 -15.20 -13.02 10.60
N ALA A 380 -15.45 -12.89 9.30
CA ALA A 380 -15.21 -11.66 8.58
C ALA A 380 -16.30 -10.64 8.94
N LEU A 381 -15.90 -9.48 9.46
CA LEU A 381 -16.79 -8.40 9.90
C LEU A 381 -17.21 -7.48 8.74
N GLY A 382 -16.41 -7.46 7.68
CA GLY A 382 -16.40 -6.38 6.71
C GLY A 382 -15.71 -5.12 7.26
N PHE A 383 -15.13 -4.33 6.36
CA PHE A 383 -14.28 -3.20 6.78
C PHE A 383 -15.03 -2.09 7.53
N LYS A 384 -16.32 -1.88 7.30
CA LYS A 384 -17.06 -0.83 8.03
C LYS A 384 -17.17 -1.16 9.52
N GLU A 385 -17.62 -2.36 9.83
CA GLU A 385 -17.72 -2.82 11.22
C GLU A 385 -16.34 -2.96 11.87
N PHE A 386 -15.36 -3.48 11.14
CA PHE A 386 -13.96 -3.53 11.59
C PHE A 386 -13.45 -2.14 12.03
N LEU A 387 -13.64 -1.11 11.20
CA LEU A 387 -13.21 0.25 11.50
C LEU A 387 -13.97 0.88 12.65
N GLU A 388 -15.29 0.65 12.75
CA GLU A 388 -16.11 1.12 13.86
C GLU A 388 -15.64 0.51 15.18
N ARG A 389 -15.47 -0.82 15.24
CA ARG A 389 -14.98 -1.53 16.44
C ARG A 389 -13.55 -1.07 16.80
N LEU A 390 -12.67 -0.87 15.81
CA LEU A 390 -11.32 -0.37 16.03
C LEU A 390 -11.33 1.04 16.61
N HIS A 391 -12.12 1.95 16.05
CA HIS A 391 -12.26 3.31 16.55
C HIS A 391 -12.78 3.35 17.98
N ASN A 392 -13.79 2.55 18.31
CA ASN A 392 -14.35 2.43 19.65
C ASN A 392 -13.32 1.90 20.68
N ALA A 393 -12.46 0.96 20.27
CA ALA A 393 -11.43 0.38 21.14
C ALA A 393 -10.17 1.25 21.28
N CYS A 394 -9.88 2.08 20.28
CA CYS A 394 -8.68 2.90 20.17
C CYS A 394 -9.00 4.31 19.61
N PRO A 395 -9.74 5.15 20.34
CA PRO A 395 -10.24 6.44 19.81
C PRO A 395 -9.15 7.46 19.49
N GLU A 396 -7.95 7.30 20.08
CA GLU A 396 -6.79 8.18 19.82
C GLU A 396 -5.98 7.74 18.57
N LEU A 397 -6.30 6.58 17.97
CA LEU A 397 -5.61 6.10 16.80
C LEU A 397 -6.08 6.85 15.56
N GLU A 398 -5.17 7.54 14.88
CA GLU A 398 -5.45 8.16 13.59
C GLU A 398 -5.53 7.10 12.49
N ILE A 399 -6.65 7.03 11.77
CA ILE A 399 -6.83 6.10 10.64
C ILE A 399 -6.86 6.91 9.35
N CYS A 400 -6.05 6.50 8.36
CA CYS A 400 -5.94 7.18 7.06
C CYS A 400 -5.45 6.22 5.97
N GLY A 401 -5.40 6.68 4.71
CA GLY A 401 -4.84 5.92 3.60
C GLY A 401 -3.38 6.28 3.31
N TRP A 402 -2.93 7.51 3.67
CA TRP A 402 -1.60 8.01 3.34
C TRP A 402 -1.01 8.90 4.43
N SER A 403 0.32 9.13 4.36
CA SER A 403 1.01 10.09 5.24
C SER A 403 0.47 11.50 5.05
N ARG A 404 0.31 12.17 6.16
CA ARG A 404 -0.09 13.59 6.25
C ARG A 404 1.09 14.49 6.50
#